data_858ea2336a1b53f60044f18033a8a90c
#
_entry.id   858ea2336a1b53f60044f18033a8a90c
#
_cell.length_a   1.000
_cell.length_b   1.000
_cell.length_c   1.000
_cell.angle_alpha   90.00
_cell.angle_beta   90.00
_cell.angle_gamma   90.00
#
_symmetry.space_group_name_H-M   'P 1'
#
loop_
_entity.id
_entity.type
_entity.pdbx_description
1 polymer ?
#
loop_
_entity_poly.entity_id
_entity_poly.type
_entity_poly.pdbx_seq_one_letter_code
_entity_poly.pdbx_strand_id
1 'polypeptide(L)'
;EKSLDRQLRSAGPYMSQEVVLPTGCETMSALLLLAWWDIYPSVEEALSHLYCLSVTTDGRGHMYGPDPCQAFAGDPASPGGYGCYPPVSERMLTELLPDDKKVVNTSGQTLAELEEDYLSKGIPVMIWVTIDMLESYPGSSWSVIDSEGNVTGDIYTWQANEHCVVLVGCDAWNYYLNDPWKRHGTVAWDRELVNIRYEEMGMN
;
A
#
# COMPACT_ATOMS: atom_id res chain seq x y z
N GLU A 1 0.26 -0.65 27.90
CA GLU A 1 0.58 0.80 28.02
C GLU A 1 1.97 1.14 27.46
N LYS A 2 3.06 0.42 27.81
CA LYS A 2 4.40 0.73 27.28
C LYS A 2 4.58 0.44 25.78
N SER A 3 3.84 -0.49 25.21
CA SER A 3 3.86 -0.85 23.79
C SER A 3 3.19 0.25 22.94
N LEU A 4 2.03 0.74 23.35
CA LEU A 4 1.29 1.80 22.66
C LEU A 4 2.07 3.14 22.63
N ASP A 5 2.72 3.50 23.73
CA ASP A 5 3.51 4.73 23.86
C ASP A 5 4.76 4.73 22.95
N ARG A 6 5.32 3.54 22.65
CA ARG A 6 6.41 3.36 21.71
C ARG A 6 5.92 3.42 20.26
N GLN A 7 4.75 2.87 19.98
CA GLN A 7 4.08 2.87 18.68
C GLN A 7 3.75 4.29 18.21
N LEU A 8 3.32 5.18 19.12
CA LEU A 8 2.99 6.56 18.81
C LEU A 8 4.22 7.48 18.64
N ARG A 9 5.39 7.12 19.18
CA ARG A 9 6.61 7.95 19.17
C ARG A 9 7.55 7.73 18.01
N SER A 10 7.41 6.63 17.27
CA SER A 10 8.36 6.23 16.22
C SER A 10 7.88 6.52 14.81
N ALA A 11 6.73 7.12 14.61
CA ALA A 11 6.37 7.65 13.32
C ALA A 11 7.39 8.75 12.98
N GLY A 12 8.31 8.49 12.07
CA GLY A 12 9.20 9.49 11.49
C GLY A 12 8.40 10.69 10.97
N PRO A 13 9.04 11.71 10.41
CA PRO A 13 8.33 12.90 9.94
C PRO A 13 7.23 12.46 8.98
N TYR A 14 5.98 12.69 9.38
CA TYR A 14 4.81 12.36 8.58
C TYR A 14 4.86 13.10 7.24
N MET A 15 4.71 12.37 6.15
CA MET A 15 4.59 12.93 4.80
C MET A 15 3.24 12.58 4.20
N SER A 16 2.48 13.60 3.75
CA SER A 16 1.22 13.40 3.05
C SER A 16 1.48 13.05 1.59
N GLN A 17 0.82 12.01 1.08
CA GLN A 17 0.92 11.61 -0.33
C GLN A 17 0.38 12.67 -1.29
N GLU A 18 -0.68 13.40 -0.93
CA GLU A 18 -1.39 14.35 -1.80
C GLU A 18 -0.50 15.43 -2.42
N VAL A 19 0.55 15.83 -1.69
CA VAL A 19 1.45 16.90 -2.14
C VAL A 19 2.53 16.39 -3.08
N VAL A 20 2.89 15.12 -2.96
CA VAL A 20 4.07 14.53 -3.62
C VAL A 20 3.67 13.43 -4.61
N LEU A 21 2.83 12.50 -4.17
CA LEU A 21 2.39 11.33 -4.94
C LEU A 21 0.88 11.13 -4.76
N PRO A 22 0.04 11.81 -5.54
CA PRO A 22 -1.42 11.78 -5.34
C PRO A 22 -2.05 10.39 -5.44
N THR A 23 -1.42 9.44 -6.13
CA THR A 23 -1.85 8.04 -6.21
C THR A 23 -0.78 7.05 -5.72
N GLY A 24 0.19 7.51 -4.92
CA GLY A 24 1.31 6.70 -4.45
C GLY A 24 1.21 6.31 -2.97
N CYS A 25 0.04 5.88 -2.51
CA CYS A 25 -0.17 5.46 -1.11
C CYS A 25 0.78 4.32 -0.71
N GLU A 26 1.07 3.38 -1.60
CA GLU A 26 1.97 2.26 -1.36
C GLU A 26 3.41 2.74 -1.17
N THR A 27 3.88 3.67 -2.01
CA THR A 27 5.22 4.26 -1.87
C THR A 27 5.33 5.04 -0.57
N MET A 28 4.34 5.86 -0.24
CA MET A 28 4.35 6.64 0.99
C MET A 28 4.23 5.76 2.23
N SER A 29 3.41 4.72 2.20
CA SER A 29 3.32 3.73 3.28
C SER A 29 4.61 2.93 3.44
N ALA A 30 5.29 2.58 2.34
CA ALA A 30 6.62 1.97 2.39
C ALA A 30 7.65 2.88 3.09
N LEU A 31 7.65 4.17 2.78
CA LEU A 31 8.52 5.15 3.46
C LEU A 31 8.18 5.28 4.96
N LEU A 32 6.90 5.29 5.32
CA LEU A 32 6.46 5.28 6.72
C LEU A 32 6.88 3.99 7.45
N LEU A 33 6.79 2.84 6.78
CA LEU A 33 7.24 1.56 7.30
C LEU A 33 8.76 1.55 7.54
N LEU A 34 9.55 2.04 6.58
CA LEU A 34 11.00 2.14 6.68
C LEU A 34 11.43 3.10 7.79
N ALA A 35 10.74 4.23 7.93
CA ALA A 35 11.00 5.20 9.00
C ALA A 35 10.82 4.61 10.42
N TRP A 36 9.97 3.60 10.59
CA TRP A 36 9.84 2.85 11.83
C TRP A 36 11.15 2.16 12.24
N TRP A 37 11.97 1.82 11.26
CA TRP A 37 13.26 1.15 11.43
C TRP A 37 14.46 2.10 11.31
N ASP A 38 14.21 3.41 11.40
CA ASP A 38 15.23 4.47 11.23
C ASP A 38 15.93 4.44 9.85
N ILE A 39 15.17 4.03 8.80
CA ILE A 39 15.62 4.01 7.41
C ILE A 39 14.83 5.09 6.66
N TYR A 40 15.51 6.05 6.06
CA TYR A 40 14.92 7.26 5.49
C TYR A 40 15.37 7.50 4.03
N PRO A 41 15.00 6.64 3.07
CA PRO A 41 15.24 6.93 1.67
C PRO A 41 14.40 8.13 1.22
N SER A 42 14.85 8.82 0.19
CA SER A 42 14.03 9.87 -0.41
C SER A 42 12.87 9.28 -1.22
N VAL A 43 11.83 10.09 -1.47
CA VAL A 43 10.73 9.70 -2.37
C VAL A 43 11.28 9.36 -3.76
N GLU A 44 12.24 10.14 -4.26
CA GLU A 44 12.88 9.93 -5.56
C GLU A 44 13.63 8.59 -5.62
N GLU A 45 14.33 8.24 -4.55
CA GLU A 45 15.01 6.95 -4.42
C GLU A 45 13.99 5.80 -4.40
N ALA A 46 12.93 5.89 -3.62
CA ALA A 46 11.86 4.88 -3.61
C ALA A 46 11.24 4.70 -5.00
N LEU A 47 10.91 5.80 -5.69
CA LEU A 47 10.37 5.74 -7.05
C LEU A 47 11.33 5.14 -8.07
N SER A 48 12.64 5.27 -7.88
CA SER A 48 13.62 4.66 -8.78
C SER A 48 13.62 3.13 -8.74
N HIS A 49 13.12 2.54 -7.65
CA HIS A 49 12.95 1.10 -7.46
C HIS A 49 11.51 0.61 -7.68
N LEU A 50 10.56 1.53 -7.89
CA LEU A 50 9.18 1.18 -8.18
C LEU A 50 9.00 0.89 -9.68
N TYR A 51 8.70 -0.35 -10.03
CA TYR A 51 8.42 -0.70 -11.42
C TYR A 51 6.99 -0.27 -11.80
N CYS A 52 6.88 0.68 -12.72
CA CYS A 52 5.61 1.23 -13.21
C CYS A 52 5.40 0.89 -14.69
N LEU A 53 4.15 0.61 -15.06
CA LEU A 53 3.70 0.53 -16.44
C LEU A 53 2.45 1.41 -16.63
N SER A 54 2.44 2.16 -17.73
CA SER A 54 1.33 3.07 -18.03
C SER A 54 0.03 2.34 -18.30
N VAL A 55 -1.07 2.90 -17.80
CA VAL A 55 -2.41 2.54 -18.27
C VAL A 55 -2.77 3.47 -19.43
N THR A 56 -3.03 2.90 -20.60
CA THR A 56 -3.27 3.65 -21.84
C THR A 56 -4.65 3.34 -22.42
N THR A 57 -5.16 4.23 -23.27
CA THR A 57 -6.44 4.03 -23.96
C THR A 57 -6.24 4.16 -25.46
N ASP A 58 -6.77 3.22 -26.23
CA ASP A 58 -6.73 3.29 -27.69
C ASP A 58 -7.78 4.29 -28.25
N GLY A 59 -7.73 4.52 -29.56
CA GLY A 59 -8.68 5.43 -30.25
C GLY A 59 -10.14 4.96 -30.23
N ARG A 60 -10.44 3.80 -29.70
CA ARG A 60 -11.80 3.22 -29.54
C ARG A 60 -12.27 3.20 -28.10
N GLY A 61 -11.43 3.65 -27.15
CA GLY A 61 -11.73 3.68 -25.72
C GLY A 61 -11.40 2.40 -24.98
N HIS A 62 -10.71 1.42 -25.58
CA HIS A 62 -10.22 0.24 -24.88
C HIS A 62 -8.98 0.61 -24.07
N MET A 63 -8.97 0.18 -22.81
CA MET A 63 -7.85 0.40 -21.91
C MET A 63 -6.90 -0.81 -21.89
N TYR A 64 -5.62 -0.51 -21.71
CA TYR A 64 -4.53 -1.48 -21.59
C TYR A 64 -3.64 -1.07 -20.44
N GLY A 65 -3.23 -2.00 -19.59
CA GLY A 65 -2.38 -1.73 -18.42
C GLY A 65 -1.80 -3.00 -17.83
N PRO A 66 -0.92 -2.89 -16.83
CA PRO A 66 -0.33 -4.06 -16.19
C PRO A 66 -1.34 -4.81 -15.30
N ASP A 67 -0.96 -6.02 -14.91
CA ASP A 67 -1.43 -6.61 -13.67
C ASP A 67 -0.80 -5.83 -12.50
N PRO A 68 -1.60 -5.26 -11.57
CA PRO A 68 -1.08 -4.52 -10.42
C PRO A 68 -0.24 -5.34 -9.43
N CYS A 69 -0.24 -6.65 -9.53
CA CYS A 69 0.70 -7.53 -8.84
C CYS A 69 2.07 -7.62 -9.55
N GLN A 70 2.19 -7.15 -10.79
CA GLN A 70 3.42 -7.18 -11.58
C GLN A 70 4.09 -5.82 -11.69
N ALA A 71 3.32 -4.74 -11.81
CA ALA A 71 3.81 -3.39 -11.89
C ALA A 71 2.80 -2.41 -11.27
N PHE A 72 3.27 -1.25 -10.82
CA PHE A 72 2.39 -0.14 -10.48
C PHE A 72 1.62 0.29 -11.74
N ALA A 73 0.29 0.30 -11.67
CA ALA A 73 -0.56 0.66 -12.79
C ALA A 73 -0.65 2.19 -12.92
N GLY A 74 0.06 2.76 -13.87
CA GLY A 74 0.11 4.20 -14.12
C GLY A 74 1.37 4.87 -13.56
N ASP A 75 1.22 6.12 -13.12
CA ASP A 75 2.27 6.97 -12.54
C ASP A 75 1.81 7.46 -11.16
N PRO A 76 2.51 7.12 -10.06
CA PRO A 76 2.13 7.55 -8.70
C PRO A 76 2.17 9.07 -8.50
N ALA A 77 2.93 9.80 -9.32
CA ALA A 77 2.98 11.25 -9.32
C ALA A 77 1.82 11.91 -10.10
N SER A 78 1.01 11.11 -10.80
CA SER A 78 -0.16 11.57 -11.55
C SER A 78 -1.45 11.33 -10.78
N PRO A 79 -2.40 12.28 -10.77
CA PRO A 79 -3.74 12.02 -10.22
C PRO A 79 -4.56 11.00 -11.01
N GLY A 80 -4.09 10.60 -12.20
CA GLY A 80 -4.68 9.54 -13.04
C GLY A 80 -3.99 8.18 -12.89
N GLY A 81 -3.07 8.01 -11.93
CA GLY A 81 -2.51 6.72 -11.58
C GLY A 81 -3.52 5.85 -10.84
N TYR A 82 -3.21 4.58 -10.74
CA TYR A 82 -4.02 3.61 -9.99
C TYR A 82 -3.26 3.16 -8.73
N GLY A 83 -2.42 2.14 -8.81
CA GLY A 83 -1.69 1.60 -7.68
C GLY A 83 -1.04 0.25 -7.96
N CYS A 84 -0.61 -0.44 -6.90
CA CYS A 84 -0.05 -1.78 -6.99
C CYS A 84 -0.37 -2.59 -5.72
N TYR A 85 -0.08 -3.89 -5.78
CA TYR A 85 -0.27 -4.83 -4.68
C TYR A 85 1.07 -5.35 -4.12
N PRO A 86 1.06 -6.11 -3.00
CA PRO A 86 2.24 -6.49 -2.24
C PRO A 86 3.47 -6.94 -3.05
N PRO A 87 3.36 -7.75 -4.12
CA PRO A 87 4.56 -8.19 -4.83
C PRO A 87 5.38 -7.07 -5.47
N VAL A 88 4.74 -5.96 -5.84
CA VAL A 88 5.43 -4.77 -6.39
C VAL A 88 6.12 -3.99 -5.27
N SER A 89 5.40 -3.73 -4.17
CA SER A 89 5.95 -3.04 -3.00
C SER A 89 7.06 -3.85 -2.32
N GLU A 90 6.94 -5.18 -2.29
CA GLU A 90 7.97 -6.09 -1.78
C GLU A 90 9.30 -5.94 -2.55
N ARG A 91 9.25 -5.89 -3.90
CA ARG A 91 10.45 -5.65 -4.71
C ARG A 91 11.08 -4.30 -4.41
N MET A 92 10.29 -3.23 -4.38
CA MET A 92 10.77 -1.89 -4.05
C MET A 92 11.41 -1.85 -2.65
N LEU A 93 10.73 -2.37 -1.64
CA LEU A 93 11.23 -2.41 -0.27
C LEU A 93 12.52 -3.24 -0.13
N THR A 94 12.66 -4.34 -0.88
CA THR A 94 13.86 -5.18 -0.86
C THR A 94 15.09 -4.41 -1.32
N GLU A 95 14.96 -3.55 -2.33
CA GLU A 95 16.06 -2.72 -2.84
C GLU A 95 16.43 -1.56 -1.87
N LEU A 96 15.48 -1.13 -1.03
CA LEU A 96 15.68 -0.03 -0.08
C LEU A 96 16.20 -0.49 1.29
N LEU A 97 16.11 -1.80 1.58
CA LEU A 97 16.52 -2.34 2.88
C LEU A 97 18.02 -2.63 2.92
N PRO A 98 18.67 -2.43 4.07
CA PRO A 98 20.03 -2.91 4.28
C PRO A 98 20.05 -4.46 4.38
N ASP A 99 21.21 -5.05 4.09
CA ASP A 99 21.42 -6.51 3.99
C ASP A 99 21.03 -7.33 5.24
N ASP A 100 20.99 -6.69 6.42
CA ASP A 100 20.61 -7.33 7.69
C ASP A 100 19.09 -7.39 7.92
N LYS A 101 18.29 -6.84 7.01
CA LYS A 101 16.83 -6.81 7.06
C LYS A 101 16.23 -7.49 5.84
N LYS A 102 14.99 -7.93 5.99
CA LYS A 102 14.23 -8.52 4.88
C LYS A 102 12.77 -8.09 4.92
N VAL A 103 12.16 -8.04 3.76
CA VAL A 103 10.71 -7.97 3.62
C VAL A 103 10.13 -9.37 3.82
N VAL A 104 8.94 -9.42 4.39
CA VAL A 104 8.13 -10.65 4.48
C VAL A 104 6.75 -10.33 3.90
N ASN A 105 6.38 -11.02 2.84
CA ASN A 105 5.05 -10.92 2.28
C ASN A 105 4.08 -11.74 3.14
N THR A 106 3.05 -11.07 3.66
CA THR A 106 2.05 -11.65 4.57
C THR A 106 0.68 -11.78 3.92
N SER A 107 0.58 -11.64 2.60
CA SER A 107 -0.70 -11.74 1.88
C SER A 107 -1.42 -13.06 2.19
N GLY A 108 -2.70 -12.96 2.45
CA GLY A 108 -3.56 -14.07 2.85
C GLY A 108 -3.64 -14.34 4.36
N GLN A 109 -2.83 -13.67 5.18
CA GLN A 109 -2.99 -13.73 6.65
C GLN A 109 -4.13 -12.82 7.10
N THR A 110 -4.87 -13.25 8.10
CA THR A 110 -5.90 -12.43 8.77
C THR A 110 -5.27 -11.35 9.65
N LEU A 111 -6.00 -10.28 9.94
CA LEU A 111 -5.50 -9.26 10.89
C LEU A 111 -5.19 -9.83 12.28
N ALA A 112 -5.89 -10.86 12.71
CA ALA A 112 -5.61 -11.54 13.98
C ALA A 112 -4.24 -12.25 13.96
N GLU A 113 -3.90 -12.90 12.86
CA GLU A 113 -2.58 -13.51 12.65
C GLU A 113 -1.48 -12.43 12.56
N LEU A 114 -1.74 -11.32 11.85
CA LEU A 114 -0.81 -10.19 11.79
C LEU A 114 -0.58 -9.56 13.18
N GLU A 115 -1.61 -9.48 14.01
CA GLU A 115 -1.51 -9.01 15.40
C GLU A 115 -0.61 -9.94 16.23
N GLU A 116 -0.84 -11.26 16.18
CA GLU A 116 -0.09 -12.24 16.94
C GLU A 116 1.37 -12.34 16.46
N ASP A 117 1.58 -12.42 15.15
CA ASP A 117 2.88 -12.72 14.57
C ASP A 117 3.81 -11.49 14.46
N TYR A 118 3.25 -10.29 14.31
CA TYR A 118 4.02 -9.07 14.04
C TYR A 118 3.77 -7.96 15.04
N LEU A 119 2.53 -7.47 15.20
CA LEU A 119 2.26 -6.31 16.06
C LEU A 119 2.61 -6.56 17.53
N SER A 120 2.34 -7.75 18.05
CA SER A 120 2.71 -8.15 19.42
C SER A 120 4.21 -8.07 19.67
N LYS A 121 5.01 -8.17 18.61
CA LYS A 121 6.49 -8.09 18.63
C LYS A 121 7.01 -6.69 18.28
N GLY A 122 6.10 -5.71 18.07
CA GLY A 122 6.43 -4.34 17.69
C GLY A 122 6.86 -4.19 16.23
N ILE A 123 6.42 -5.09 15.37
CA ILE A 123 6.69 -5.09 13.93
C ILE A 123 5.46 -4.54 13.21
N PRO A 124 5.54 -3.36 12.58
CA PRO A 124 4.45 -2.80 11.79
C PRO A 124 4.29 -3.55 10.46
N VAL A 125 3.07 -3.51 9.90
CA VAL A 125 2.74 -4.21 8.65
C VAL A 125 2.05 -3.26 7.68
N MET A 126 2.50 -3.20 6.43
CA MET A 126 1.73 -2.56 5.37
C MET A 126 0.53 -3.43 5.03
N ILE A 127 -0.64 -2.80 4.95
CA ILE A 127 -1.88 -3.46 4.57
C ILE A 127 -2.65 -2.62 3.56
N TRP A 128 -3.45 -3.29 2.73
CA TRP A 128 -4.37 -2.67 1.80
C TRP A 128 -5.77 -2.67 2.39
N VAL A 129 -6.35 -1.50 2.45
CA VAL A 129 -7.69 -1.20 2.94
C VAL A 129 -8.36 -0.25 1.95
N THR A 130 -9.30 0.57 2.39
CA THR A 130 -9.95 1.57 1.54
C THR A 130 -9.80 2.99 2.10
N ILE A 131 -9.79 3.98 1.22
CA ILE A 131 -9.77 5.41 1.60
C ILE A 131 -10.93 5.71 2.56
N ASP A 132 -10.62 6.31 3.70
CA ASP A 132 -11.58 6.68 4.74
C ASP A 132 -12.47 5.50 5.21
N MET A 133 -12.02 4.26 5.05
CA MET A 133 -12.77 3.01 5.33
C MET A 133 -14.14 2.95 4.61
N LEU A 134 -14.30 3.64 3.48
CA LEU A 134 -15.49 3.56 2.64
C LEU A 134 -15.52 2.24 1.86
N GLU A 135 -16.69 1.81 1.42
CA GLU A 135 -16.83 0.62 0.58
C GLU A 135 -16.04 0.74 -0.72
N SER A 136 -15.38 -0.36 -1.10
CA SER A 136 -14.77 -0.48 -2.41
C SER A 136 -15.83 -0.74 -3.49
N TYR A 137 -15.51 -0.42 -4.74
CA TYR A 137 -16.38 -0.69 -5.88
C TYR A 137 -15.59 -0.94 -7.16
N PRO A 138 -16.11 -1.70 -8.13
CA PRO A 138 -15.46 -1.90 -9.41
C PRO A 138 -15.25 -0.56 -10.14
N GLY A 139 -13.98 -0.23 -10.40
CA GLY A 139 -13.57 0.95 -11.15
C GLY A 139 -13.31 0.65 -12.63
N SER A 140 -12.25 1.25 -13.19
CA SER A 140 -11.83 1.02 -14.57
C SER A 140 -11.39 -0.42 -14.80
N SER A 141 -11.65 -0.94 -16.02
CA SER A 141 -11.15 -2.25 -16.44
C SER A 141 -10.25 -2.09 -17.66
N TRP A 142 -9.21 -2.91 -17.76
CA TRP A 142 -8.29 -2.92 -18.89
C TRP A 142 -7.84 -4.33 -19.27
N SER A 143 -7.44 -4.48 -20.54
CA SER A 143 -6.73 -5.68 -20.99
C SER A 143 -5.33 -5.67 -20.41
N VAL A 144 -4.94 -6.78 -19.78
CA VAL A 144 -3.60 -6.90 -19.15
C VAL A 144 -2.53 -7.01 -20.23
N ILE A 145 -1.46 -6.22 -20.06
CA ILE A 145 -0.25 -6.29 -20.87
C ILE A 145 0.94 -6.77 -20.03
N ASP A 146 1.84 -7.51 -20.66
CA ASP A 146 3.12 -7.90 -20.08
C ASP A 146 4.16 -6.77 -20.13
N SER A 147 5.37 -7.03 -19.66
CA SER A 147 6.49 -6.07 -19.67
C SER A 147 6.96 -5.66 -21.08
N GLU A 148 6.60 -6.42 -22.10
CA GLU A 148 6.92 -6.15 -23.50
C GLU A 148 5.78 -5.39 -24.20
N GLY A 149 4.64 -5.20 -23.52
CA GLY A 149 3.45 -4.53 -24.04
C GLY A 149 2.51 -5.46 -24.84
N ASN A 150 2.70 -6.79 -24.77
CA ASN A 150 1.79 -7.74 -25.40
C ASN A 150 0.58 -7.99 -24.53
N VAL A 151 -0.59 -8.10 -25.14
CA VAL A 151 -1.84 -8.45 -24.44
C VAL A 151 -1.79 -9.91 -24.00
N THR A 152 -2.00 -10.19 -22.72
CA THR A 152 -1.95 -11.55 -22.14
C THR A 152 -3.23 -12.34 -22.40
N GLY A 153 -4.34 -11.67 -22.65
CA GLY A 153 -5.69 -12.25 -22.75
C GLY A 153 -6.53 -12.09 -21.49
N ASP A 154 -5.93 -11.63 -20.40
CA ASP A 154 -6.63 -11.36 -19.15
C ASP A 154 -7.24 -9.95 -19.15
N ILE A 155 -8.28 -9.76 -18.34
CA ILE A 155 -8.88 -8.45 -18.04
C ILE A 155 -8.73 -8.21 -16.55
N TYR A 156 -8.18 -7.06 -16.19
CA TYR A 156 -8.13 -6.59 -14.81
C TYR A 156 -9.20 -5.52 -14.58
N THR A 157 -9.90 -5.58 -13.43
CA THR A 157 -10.80 -4.52 -12.98
C THR A 157 -10.27 -3.93 -11.70
N TRP A 158 -9.91 -2.65 -11.74
CA TRP A 158 -9.41 -1.92 -10.58
C TRP A 158 -10.47 -1.83 -9.49
N GLN A 159 -10.07 -2.15 -8.27
CA GLN A 159 -10.94 -1.96 -7.11
C GLN A 159 -10.78 -0.51 -6.62
N ALA A 160 -11.77 0.32 -6.96
CA ALA A 160 -11.76 1.73 -6.58
C ALA A 160 -11.90 1.91 -5.07
N ASN A 161 -11.43 3.05 -4.55
CA ASN A 161 -11.19 3.33 -3.13
C ASN A 161 -10.05 2.53 -2.50
N GLU A 162 -9.31 1.75 -3.28
CA GLU A 162 -8.10 1.10 -2.77
C GLU A 162 -7.18 2.10 -2.07
N HIS A 163 -6.57 1.66 -0.96
CA HIS A 163 -5.65 2.47 -0.19
C HIS A 163 -4.67 1.61 0.60
N CYS A 164 -3.41 2.01 0.60
CA CYS A 164 -2.36 1.35 1.36
C CYS A 164 -1.96 2.18 2.59
N VAL A 165 -1.87 1.53 3.74
CA VAL A 165 -1.53 2.13 5.04
C VAL A 165 -0.56 1.25 5.82
N VAL A 166 0.00 1.76 6.92
CA VAL A 166 0.84 0.95 7.82
C VAL A 166 0.08 0.68 9.11
N LEU A 167 -0.22 -0.57 9.37
CA LEU A 167 -0.79 -1.06 10.63
C LEU A 167 0.31 -1.05 11.69
N VAL A 168 0.16 -0.21 12.72
CA VAL A 168 1.21 0.04 13.73
C VAL A 168 0.83 -0.41 15.13
N GLY A 169 -0.41 -0.76 15.36
CA GLY A 169 -0.86 -1.23 16.67
C GLY A 169 -2.35 -1.49 16.75
N CYS A 170 -2.78 -1.96 17.91
CA CYS A 170 -4.19 -2.21 18.21
C CYS A 170 -4.45 -2.11 19.72
N ASP A 171 -5.71 -1.90 20.06
CA ASP A 171 -6.27 -2.12 21.39
C ASP A 171 -7.50 -3.04 21.31
N ALA A 172 -8.31 -3.09 22.35
CA ALA A 172 -9.51 -3.96 22.37
C ALA A 172 -10.57 -3.54 21.33
N TRP A 173 -10.55 -2.31 20.86
CA TRP A 173 -11.62 -1.71 20.04
C TRP A 173 -11.14 -1.23 18.67
N ASN A 174 -9.87 -0.84 18.56
CA ASN A 174 -9.33 -0.18 17.39
C ASN A 174 -8.05 -0.83 16.88
N TYR A 175 -7.84 -0.68 15.57
CA TYR A 175 -6.52 -0.72 14.95
C TYR A 175 -5.98 0.71 14.77
N TYR A 176 -4.68 0.89 14.93
CA TYR A 176 -3.97 2.15 14.70
C TYR A 176 -3.20 2.07 13.41
N LEU A 177 -3.50 2.98 12.50
CA LEU A 177 -2.94 3.02 11.15
C LEU A 177 -2.16 4.31 10.96
N ASN A 178 -0.92 4.22 10.45
CA ASN A 178 -0.24 5.37 9.88
C ASN A 178 -0.72 5.51 8.43
N ASP A 179 -1.50 6.56 8.19
CA ASP A 179 -2.21 6.79 6.95
C ASP A 179 -1.62 7.99 6.21
N PRO A 180 -1.05 7.83 5.00
CA PRO A 180 -0.49 8.92 4.23
C PRO A 180 -1.54 9.85 3.61
N TRP A 181 -2.83 9.52 3.67
CA TRP A 181 -3.92 10.27 3.06
C TRP A 181 -4.27 11.54 3.87
N LYS A 182 -4.48 12.67 3.19
CA LYS A 182 -5.01 13.92 3.76
C LYS A 182 -4.41 14.36 5.10
N ARG A 183 -3.14 14.06 5.34
CA ARG A 183 -2.45 14.37 6.60
C ARG A 183 -3.09 13.70 7.83
N HIS A 184 -3.69 12.54 7.63
CA HIS A 184 -4.29 11.77 8.72
C HIS A 184 -3.28 11.43 9.83
N GLY A 185 -2.03 11.13 9.45
CA GLY A 185 -1.03 10.68 10.42
C GLY A 185 -1.43 9.32 11.00
N THR A 186 -1.32 9.18 12.32
CA THR A 186 -1.79 7.98 13.01
C THR A 186 -3.28 8.16 13.36
N VAL A 187 -4.12 7.32 12.76
CA VAL A 187 -5.57 7.29 12.97
C VAL A 187 -5.99 6.00 13.64
N ALA A 188 -7.06 6.05 14.43
CA ALA A 188 -7.70 4.88 15.02
C ALA A 188 -8.99 4.57 14.28
N TRP A 189 -9.14 3.31 13.86
CA TRP A 189 -10.34 2.80 13.23
C TRP A 189 -10.87 1.57 13.98
N ASP A 190 -12.19 1.43 14.02
CA ASP A 190 -12.86 0.26 14.58
C ASP A 190 -12.33 -1.04 13.97
N ARG A 191 -12.05 -2.04 14.80
CA ARG A 191 -11.42 -3.31 14.38
C ARG A 191 -12.24 -4.08 13.36
N GLU A 192 -13.56 -4.14 13.55
CA GLU A 192 -14.45 -4.87 12.65
C GLU A 192 -14.48 -4.19 11.28
N LEU A 193 -14.56 -2.86 11.26
CA LEU A 193 -14.55 -2.09 10.02
C LEU A 193 -13.23 -2.27 9.24
N VAL A 194 -12.09 -2.18 9.91
CA VAL A 194 -10.77 -2.40 9.25
C VAL A 194 -10.68 -3.83 8.70
N ASN A 195 -11.17 -4.83 9.46
CA ASN A 195 -11.15 -6.22 9.01
C ASN A 195 -11.99 -6.41 7.74
N ILE A 196 -13.19 -5.83 7.69
CA ILE A 196 -14.04 -5.87 6.49
C ILE A 196 -13.32 -5.26 5.29
N ARG A 197 -12.70 -4.09 5.43
CA ARG A 197 -12.01 -3.41 4.33
C ARG A 197 -10.73 -4.13 3.90
N TYR A 198 -10.01 -4.73 4.83
CA TYR A 198 -8.85 -5.57 4.56
C TYR A 198 -9.22 -6.83 3.76
N GLU A 199 -10.33 -7.49 4.13
CA GLU A 199 -10.86 -8.64 3.40
C GLU A 199 -11.34 -8.24 1.99
N GLU A 200 -12.00 -7.08 1.83
CA GLU A 200 -12.40 -6.55 0.52
C GLU A 200 -11.20 -6.33 -0.41
N MET A 201 -10.05 -5.96 0.14
CA MET A 201 -8.81 -5.79 -0.61
C MET A 201 -8.01 -7.11 -0.78
N GLY A 202 -8.59 -8.25 -0.45
CA GLY A 202 -8.00 -9.57 -0.67
C GLY A 202 -6.98 -9.99 0.38
N MET A 203 -6.98 -9.35 1.56
CA MET A 203 -6.02 -9.61 2.64
C MET A 203 -4.57 -9.41 2.17
N ASN A 204 -4.31 -8.25 1.57
CA ASN A 204 -3.01 -7.84 1.05
C ASN A 204 -2.25 -6.93 2.02
#